data_f77804b8195c8d011768df194ad5e3bb
#
_entry.id   f77804b8195c8d011768df194ad5e3bb
#
_cell.length_a   1.000
_cell.length_b   1.000
_cell.length_c   1.000
_cell.angle_alpha   90.00
_cell.angle_beta   90.00
_cell.angle_gamma   90.00
#
_symmetry.space_group_name_H-M   'P 1'
#
loop_
_entity.id
_entity.type
_entity.pdbx_description
1 polymer ?
#
loop_
_entity_poly.entity_id
_entity_poly.type
_entity_poly.pdbx_seq_one_letter_code
_entity_poly.pdbx_strand_id
1 'polypeptide(L)'
;FSKTDHDATFMHMKEDYMRNGQLKPGYNVNVATCSDFIIGSYISSDRNDVHTLIPFMEQLQKNYAGRNIGSVVVDSGYESEENYCWFEAHPETELYVKPSNHEAAKHRKYRTDISRRENMAYNAQTDTYTCANGKLLQKTQEKKTHTASGLEIATSVYECSECDGCPLKEKCIRACGSKKPLEERHKVIYVSKRFAEQRQAMEAKISSPKGCLLRVNCSIQAEGNFAYVKQDLDFRRFLLRGSTKVAAEWLLFSLALNILHLHHKIQNRRLGSDLKIPSSFPAGL
;
A
#
# COMPACT_ATOMS: atom_id res chain seq x y z
N PHE A 1 -7.71 -23.35 2.13
CA PHE A 1 -9.10 -22.87 2.36
C PHE A 1 -9.64 -23.41 3.67
N SER A 2 -10.65 -22.76 4.24
CA SER A 2 -11.35 -23.22 5.44
C SER A 2 -12.28 -24.39 5.09
N LYS A 3 -12.37 -25.40 6.00
CA LYS A 3 -13.32 -26.52 5.82
C LYS A 3 -14.79 -26.08 5.86
N THR A 4 -15.07 -24.97 6.52
CA THR A 4 -16.44 -24.48 6.74
C THR A 4 -16.82 -23.31 5.84
N ASP A 5 -15.82 -22.63 5.25
CA ASP A 5 -16.00 -21.51 4.33
C ASP A 5 -14.88 -21.58 3.29
N HIS A 6 -15.20 -22.12 2.12
CA HIS A 6 -14.23 -22.38 1.06
C HIS A 6 -13.70 -21.10 0.39
N ASP A 7 -14.44 -20.00 0.49
CA ASP A 7 -14.04 -18.70 -0.07
C ASP A 7 -13.07 -17.96 0.86
N ALA A 8 -13.04 -18.30 2.16
CA ALA A 8 -12.18 -17.64 3.12
C ALA A 8 -10.75 -18.14 3.04
N THR A 9 -9.80 -17.22 3.12
CA THR A 9 -8.36 -17.51 3.14
C THR A 9 -7.80 -17.38 4.56
N PHE A 10 -6.89 -18.28 4.93
CA PHE A 10 -6.19 -18.19 6.21
C PHE A 10 -5.21 -17.01 6.21
N MET A 11 -5.40 -16.07 7.12
CA MET A 11 -4.59 -14.87 7.25
C MET A 11 -4.34 -14.49 8.71
N HIS A 12 -3.31 -13.69 8.95
CA HIS A 12 -3.08 -13.08 10.25
C HIS A 12 -4.11 -11.97 10.48
N MET A 13 -4.85 -12.09 11.57
CA MET A 13 -5.79 -11.04 11.97
C MET A 13 -5.03 -9.91 12.65
N LYS A 14 -5.33 -8.64 12.32
CA LYS A 14 -4.73 -7.48 13.00
C LYS A 14 -5.01 -7.50 14.50
N GLU A 15 -6.19 -7.95 14.89
CA GLU A 15 -6.60 -8.12 16.27
C GLU A 15 -6.72 -9.62 16.57
N ASP A 16 -5.66 -10.19 17.12
CA ASP A 16 -5.67 -11.56 17.62
C ASP A 16 -5.98 -11.57 19.10
N TYR A 17 -7.28 -11.71 19.44
CA TYR A 17 -7.75 -11.77 20.83
C TYR A 17 -7.13 -12.91 21.65
N MET A 18 -6.76 -14.00 20.99
CA MET A 18 -6.12 -15.14 21.66
C MET A 18 -4.61 -14.97 21.76
N ARG A 19 -4.04 -13.96 21.10
CA ARG A 19 -2.59 -13.64 21.07
C ARG A 19 -1.69 -14.85 20.78
N ASN A 20 -2.20 -15.78 19.98
CA ASN A 20 -1.50 -17.03 19.69
C ASN A 20 -0.83 -17.05 18.30
N GLY A 21 -0.97 -15.96 17.53
CA GLY A 21 -0.37 -15.82 16.20
C GLY A 21 -0.91 -16.79 15.14
N GLN A 22 -2.01 -17.48 15.42
CA GLN A 22 -2.58 -18.45 14.48
C GLN A 22 -3.24 -17.73 13.30
N LEU A 23 -3.05 -18.30 12.12
CA LEU A 23 -3.83 -17.92 10.94
C LEU A 23 -5.30 -18.31 11.14
N LYS A 24 -6.18 -17.39 10.85
CA LYS A 24 -7.63 -17.60 10.91
C LYS A 24 -8.26 -17.38 9.53
N PRO A 25 -9.32 -18.13 9.18
CA PRO A 25 -10.04 -17.89 7.94
C PRO A 25 -10.70 -16.51 8.00
N GLY A 26 -10.51 -15.72 6.96
CA GLY A 26 -11.01 -14.35 6.90
C GLY A 26 -11.09 -13.84 5.47
N TYR A 27 -11.62 -12.65 5.36
CA TYR A 27 -11.72 -11.87 4.13
C TYR A 27 -10.99 -10.54 4.29
N ASN A 28 -10.41 -10.06 3.21
CA ASN A 28 -9.90 -8.71 3.10
C ASN A 28 -11.06 -7.80 2.66
N VAL A 29 -11.41 -6.83 3.51
CA VAL A 29 -12.49 -5.89 3.27
C VAL A 29 -11.89 -4.54 2.91
N ASN A 30 -12.05 -4.14 1.67
CA ASN A 30 -11.65 -2.84 1.16
C ASN A 30 -12.86 -1.92 1.10
N VAL A 31 -12.71 -0.68 1.54
CA VAL A 31 -13.80 0.30 1.64
C VAL A 31 -13.39 1.60 0.97
N ALA A 32 -14.23 2.12 0.09
CA ALA A 32 -14.09 3.45 -0.47
C ALA A 32 -15.02 4.42 0.28
N THR A 33 -14.45 5.54 0.73
CA THR A 33 -15.16 6.59 1.45
C THR A 33 -15.07 7.91 0.72
N CYS A 34 -16.14 8.68 0.76
CA CYS A 34 -16.19 10.05 0.27
C CYS A 34 -17.13 10.86 1.17
N SER A 35 -16.67 12.02 1.65
CA SER A 35 -17.47 12.89 2.52
C SER A 35 -18.02 12.16 3.75
N ASP A 36 -17.25 11.31 4.39
CA ASP A 36 -17.60 10.40 5.48
C ASP A 36 -18.50 9.21 5.09
N PHE A 37 -19.11 9.20 3.92
CA PHE A 37 -19.97 8.10 3.47
C PHE A 37 -19.14 6.96 2.85
N ILE A 38 -19.58 5.74 3.10
CA ILE A 38 -19.09 4.55 2.39
C ILE A 38 -19.77 4.53 1.01
N ILE A 39 -18.98 4.71 -0.04
CA ILE A 39 -19.46 4.74 -1.43
C ILE A 39 -19.23 3.43 -2.16
N GLY A 40 -18.42 2.55 -1.62
CA GLY A 40 -18.17 1.24 -2.19
C GLY A 40 -17.40 0.33 -1.25
N SER A 41 -17.48 -0.96 -1.52
CA SER A 41 -16.72 -1.98 -0.81
C SER A 41 -16.37 -3.14 -1.73
N TYR A 42 -15.21 -3.73 -1.49
CA TYR A 42 -14.73 -4.89 -2.23
C TYR A 42 -14.27 -5.96 -1.23
N ILE A 43 -14.90 -7.12 -1.30
CA ILE A 43 -14.58 -8.26 -0.45
C ILE A 43 -13.68 -9.21 -1.23
N SER A 44 -12.47 -9.46 -0.75
CA SER A 44 -11.48 -10.32 -1.38
C SER A 44 -11.02 -11.43 -0.45
N SER A 45 -10.69 -12.57 -1.02
CA SER A 45 -9.94 -13.64 -0.35
C SER A 45 -8.42 -13.44 -0.44
N ASP A 46 -7.94 -12.43 -1.17
CA ASP A 46 -6.52 -12.11 -1.21
C ASP A 46 -6.06 -11.49 0.11
N ARG A 47 -4.88 -11.93 0.59
CA ARG A 47 -4.29 -11.45 1.84
C ARG A 47 -3.64 -10.08 1.69
N ASN A 48 -3.30 -9.70 0.44
CA ASN A 48 -2.53 -8.52 0.13
C ASN A 48 -3.41 -7.45 -0.52
N ASP A 49 -3.41 -6.26 0.03
CA ASP A 49 -4.13 -5.11 -0.50
C ASP A 49 -3.67 -4.72 -1.91
N VAL A 50 -2.40 -4.99 -2.23
CA VAL A 50 -1.79 -4.70 -3.54
C VAL A 50 -2.63 -5.22 -4.70
N HIS A 51 -3.19 -6.44 -4.58
CA HIS A 51 -3.94 -7.09 -5.65
C HIS A 51 -5.42 -6.70 -5.68
N THR A 52 -5.89 -5.97 -4.67
CA THR A 52 -7.32 -5.65 -4.54
C THR A 52 -7.67 -4.28 -5.10
N LEU A 53 -6.69 -3.38 -5.31
CA LEU A 53 -6.95 -2.00 -5.71
C LEU A 53 -7.55 -1.93 -7.13
N ILE A 54 -6.91 -2.56 -8.11
CA ILE A 54 -7.36 -2.51 -9.51
C ILE A 54 -8.77 -3.08 -9.66
N PRO A 55 -9.07 -4.32 -9.20
CA PRO A 55 -10.44 -4.86 -9.27
C PRO A 55 -11.47 -3.99 -8.55
N PHE A 56 -11.09 -3.37 -7.44
CA PHE A 56 -11.98 -2.48 -6.72
C PHE A 56 -12.23 -1.18 -7.49
N MET A 57 -11.21 -0.59 -8.11
CA MET A 57 -11.37 0.59 -8.95
C MET A 57 -12.25 0.32 -10.17
N GLU A 58 -12.08 -0.81 -10.84
CA GLU A 58 -12.94 -1.24 -11.95
C GLU A 58 -14.38 -1.41 -11.51
N GLN A 59 -14.61 -2.00 -10.33
CA GLN A 59 -15.95 -2.11 -9.74
C GLN A 59 -16.56 -0.73 -9.46
N LEU A 60 -15.78 0.20 -8.88
CA LEU A 60 -16.25 1.56 -8.61
C LEU A 60 -16.58 2.31 -9.89
N GLN A 61 -15.73 2.26 -10.91
CA GLN A 61 -15.97 2.88 -12.19
C GLN A 61 -17.25 2.34 -12.85
N LYS A 62 -17.48 1.03 -12.78
CA LYS A 62 -18.70 0.41 -13.28
C LYS A 62 -19.94 0.87 -12.51
N ASN A 63 -19.87 0.94 -11.19
CA ASN A 63 -20.99 1.32 -10.32
C ASN A 63 -21.34 2.81 -10.45
N TYR A 64 -20.34 3.64 -10.75
CA TYR A 64 -20.49 5.08 -10.91
C TYR A 64 -20.29 5.54 -12.35
N ALA A 65 -20.71 4.72 -13.32
CA ALA A 65 -20.60 5.04 -14.74
C ALA A 65 -21.15 6.43 -15.03
N GLY A 66 -20.33 7.28 -15.70
CA GLY A 66 -20.63 8.67 -15.99
C GLY A 66 -20.28 9.67 -14.88
N ARG A 67 -19.70 9.23 -13.74
CA ARG A 67 -19.14 10.11 -12.73
C ARG A 67 -17.62 9.97 -12.69
N ASN A 68 -16.92 11.08 -12.63
CA ASN A 68 -15.46 11.08 -12.54
C ASN A 68 -15.02 10.88 -11.07
N ILE A 69 -14.15 9.89 -10.85
CA ILE A 69 -13.43 9.69 -9.59
C ILE A 69 -12.12 10.50 -9.72
N GLY A 70 -12.12 11.75 -9.29
CA GLY A 70 -11.00 12.69 -9.52
C GLY A 70 -9.73 12.33 -8.76
N SER A 71 -9.84 11.85 -7.52
CA SER A 71 -8.68 11.49 -6.68
C SER A 71 -8.97 10.29 -5.81
N VAL A 72 -7.99 9.39 -5.74
CA VAL A 72 -8.02 8.18 -4.89
C VAL A 72 -6.83 8.22 -3.94
N VAL A 73 -7.10 8.10 -2.66
CA VAL A 73 -6.08 8.06 -1.60
C VAL A 73 -6.12 6.69 -0.95
N VAL A 74 -4.98 6.02 -0.93
CA VAL A 74 -4.88 4.66 -0.36
C VAL A 74 -3.69 4.53 0.59
N ASP A 75 -3.72 3.52 1.44
CA ASP A 75 -2.63 3.21 2.37
C ASP A 75 -1.42 2.61 1.63
N SER A 76 -0.29 2.58 2.31
CA SER A 76 0.98 2.02 1.82
C SER A 76 0.90 0.53 1.44
N GLY A 77 -0.07 -0.20 1.97
CA GLY A 77 -0.35 -1.59 1.61
C GLY A 77 -0.74 -1.80 0.15
N TYR A 78 -1.21 -0.76 -0.51
CA TYR A 78 -1.58 -0.79 -1.94
C TYR A 78 -0.44 -0.41 -2.89
N GLU A 79 0.76 -0.06 -2.37
CA GLU A 79 1.87 0.36 -3.21
C GLU A 79 2.43 -0.78 -4.05
N SER A 80 2.35 -0.67 -5.37
CA SER A 80 3.02 -1.56 -6.33
C SER A 80 3.26 -0.85 -7.65
N GLU A 81 4.22 -1.37 -8.43
CA GLU A 81 4.47 -0.89 -9.79
C GLU A 81 3.24 -1.08 -10.69
N GLU A 82 2.54 -2.19 -10.52
CA GLU A 82 1.32 -2.51 -11.26
C GLU A 82 0.20 -1.50 -11.01
N ASN A 83 -0.04 -1.16 -9.75
CA ASN A 83 -1.04 -0.16 -9.39
C ASN A 83 -0.66 1.22 -9.93
N TYR A 84 0.60 1.61 -9.86
CA TYR A 84 1.06 2.85 -10.49
C TYR A 84 0.80 2.87 -12.00
N CYS A 85 1.16 1.78 -12.70
CA CYS A 85 0.95 1.66 -14.14
C CYS A 85 -0.53 1.73 -14.52
N TRP A 86 -1.40 1.12 -13.71
CA TRP A 86 -2.83 1.18 -13.97
C TRP A 86 -3.36 2.62 -13.90
N PHE A 87 -2.95 3.39 -12.87
CA PHE A 87 -3.35 4.80 -12.76
C PHE A 87 -2.69 5.71 -13.81
N GLU A 88 -1.48 5.40 -14.28
CA GLU A 88 -0.87 6.09 -15.42
C GLU A 88 -1.69 5.90 -16.71
N ALA A 89 -2.30 4.73 -16.89
CA ALA A 89 -3.20 4.43 -18.00
C ALA A 89 -4.61 5.04 -17.82
N HIS A 90 -4.96 5.51 -16.60
CA HIS A 90 -6.24 6.13 -16.27
C HIS A 90 -6.04 7.54 -15.69
N PRO A 91 -5.55 8.51 -16.51
CA PRO A 91 -5.14 9.82 -16.03
C PRO A 91 -6.29 10.71 -15.52
N GLU A 92 -7.54 10.32 -15.78
CA GLU A 92 -8.74 10.95 -15.22
C GLU A 92 -8.87 10.78 -13.70
N THR A 93 -8.15 9.81 -13.11
CA THR A 93 -8.14 9.53 -11.68
C THR A 93 -6.74 9.67 -11.11
N GLU A 94 -6.54 10.62 -10.22
CA GLU A 94 -5.26 10.84 -9.55
C GLU A 94 -5.06 9.88 -8.39
N LEU A 95 -3.99 9.09 -8.40
CA LEU A 95 -3.58 8.27 -7.25
C LEU A 95 -2.75 9.08 -6.25
N TYR A 96 -3.02 8.84 -4.96
CA TYR A 96 -2.20 9.25 -3.82
C TYR A 96 -1.98 8.03 -2.92
N VAL A 97 -0.79 7.45 -2.95
CA VAL A 97 -0.41 6.31 -2.09
C VAL A 97 0.88 6.64 -1.35
N LYS A 98 0.88 6.38 -0.04
CA LYS A 98 2.09 6.58 0.75
C LYS A 98 3.11 5.48 0.41
N PRO A 99 4.33 5.81 -0.08
CA PRO A 99 5.37 4.80 -0.30
C PRO A 99 5.65 4.00 0.97
N SER A 100 5.84 2.71 0.82
CA SER A 100 5.99 1.77 1.95
C SER A 100 7.19 2.09 2.85
N ASN A 101 8.19 2.79 2.32
CA ASN A 101 9.36 3.24 3.07
C ASN A 101 9.27 4.68 3.59
N HIS A 102 8.17 5.41 3.32
CA HIS A 102 8.01 6.83 3.67
C HIS A 102 8.29 7.12 5.15
N GLU A 103 7.64 6.39 6.06
CA GLU A 103 7.84 6.60 7.51
C GLU A 103 9.22 6.10 7.96
N ALA A 104 9.63 4.93 7.45
CA ALA A 104 10.94 4.36 7.80
C ALA A 104 12.10 5.28 7.38
N ALA A 105 11.98 5.95 6.23
CA ALA A 105 12.99 6.88 5.71
C ALA A 105 13.23 8.12 6.60
N LYS A 106 12.29 8.47 7.48
CA LYS A 106 12.45 9.55 8.46
C LYS A 106 13.40 9.16 9.61
N HIS A 107 13.54 7.88 9.90
CA HIS A 107 14.35 7.40 11.00
C HIS A 107 15.84 7.33 10.65
N ARG A 108 16.71 7.76 11.60
CA ARG A 108 18.16 7.71 11.45
C ARG A 108 18.66 6.32 11.08
N LYS A 109 18.13 5.26 11.72
CA LYS A 109 18.50 3.87 11.46
C LYS A 109 18.31 3.49 9.98
N TYR A 110 17.25 3.96 9.33
CA TYR A 110 17.02 3.72 7.90
C TYR A 110 18.04 4.46 7.04
N ARG A 111 18.26 5.76 7.33
CA ARG A 111 19.15 6.63 6.54
C ARG A 111 20.63 6.25 6.65
N THR A 112 21.04 5.63 7.76
CA THR A 112 22.42 5.17 7.98
C THR A 112 22.65 3.71 7.67
N ASP A 113 21.62 2.97 7.22
CA ASP A 113 21.70 1.54 6.89
C ASP A 113 22.37 1.34 5.53
N ILE A 114 23.66 0.99 5.57
CA ILE A 114 24.48 0.76 4.37
C ILE A 114 24.05 -0.43 3.51
N SER A 115 23.20 -1.29 4.04
CA SER A 115 22.67 -2.44 3.30
C SER A 115 21.58 -2.04 2.30
N ARG A 116 21.02 -0.83 2.43
CA ARG A 116 19.90 -0.36 1.62
C ARG A 116 20.38 0.30 0.34
N ARG A 117 19.72 -0.05 -0.75
CA ARG A 117 19.96 0.57 -2.07
C ARG A 117 19.74 2.08 -2.04
N GLU A 118 18.72 2.53 -1.34
CA GLU A 118 18.33 3.95 -1.24
C GLU A 118 19.43 4.84 -0.62
N ASN A 119 20.37 4.23 0.11
CA ASN A 119 21.51 4.91 0.71
C ASN A 119 22.81 4.74 -0.10
N MET A 120 22.75 4.18 -1.30
CA MET A 120 23.85 4.05 -2.22
C MET A 120 23.82 5.16 -3.26
N ALA A 121 24.97 5.73 -3.59
CA ALA A 121 25.06 6.71 -4.67
C ALA A 121 24.85 6.00 -6.03
N TYR A 122 23.96 6.55 -6.85
CA TYR A 122 23.69 6.06 -8.20
C TYR A 122 24.30 7.02 -9.23
N ASN A 123 25.06 6.48 -10.15
CA ASN A 123 25.60 7.22 -11.30
C ASN A 123 24.80 6.83 -12.56
N ALA A 124 24.03 7.79 -13.07
CA ALA A 124 23.19 7.58 -14.24
C ALA A 124 23.97 7.45 -15.55
N GLN A 125 25.18 8.04 -15.64
CA GLN A 125 25.99 7.99 -16.87
C GLN A 125 26.60 6.60 -17.09
N THR A 126 27.05 5.96 -15.99
CA THR A 126 27.68 4.63 -16.04
C THR A 126 26.70 3.50 -15.66
N ASP A 127 25.47 3.84 -15.27
CA ASP A 127 24.46 2.90 -14.76
C ASP A 127 24.99 2.00 -13.64
N THR A 128 25.65 2.61 -12.63
CA THR A 128 26.26 1.91 -11.50
C THR A 128 25.85 2.47 -10.17
N TYR A 129 25.86 1.63 -9.14
CA TYR A 129 25.72 2.04 -7.74
C TYR A 129 27.07 1.99 -7.03
N THR A 130 27.29 2.88 -6.09
CA THR A 130 28.49 2.87 -5.23
C THR A 130 28.10 2.44 -3.82
N CYS A 131 28.72 1.37 -3.30
CA CYS A 131 28.48 0.91 -1.94
C CYS A 131 29.19 1.79 -0.90
N ALA A 132 28.89 1.57 0.40
CA ALA A 132 29.47 2.34 1.50
C ALA A 132 31.00 2.20 1.63
N ASN A 133 31.61 1.18 1.01
CA ASN A 133 33.06 0.99 0.95
C ASN A 133 33.68 1.56 -0.36
N GLY A 134 32.95 2.38 -1.11
CA GLY A 134 33.42 2.99 -2.36
C GLY A 134 33.52 2.04 -3.56
N LYS A 135 33.08 0.78 -3.45
CA LYS A 135 33.10 -0.18 -4.54
C LYS A 135 31.86 -0.06 -5.42
N LEU A 136 32.02 -0.36 -6.73
CA LEU A 136 30.95 -0.26 -7.70
C LEU A 136 30.13 -1.54 -7.78
N LEU A 137 28.81 -1.38 -7.85
CA LEU A 137 27.88 -2.41 -8.26
C LEU A 137 27.57 -2.16 -9.74
N GLN A 138 27.91 -3.11 -10.59
CA GLN A 138 27.68 -3.05 -12.03
C GLN A 138 26.40 -3.81 -12.39
N LYS A 139 25.71 -3.37 -13.43
CA LYS A 139 24.55 -4.09 -13.96
C LYS A 139 25.04 -5.38 -14.62
N THR A 140 24.61 -6.52 -14.09
CA THR A 140 24.98 -7.85 -14.59
C THR A 140 23.93 -8.45 -15.50
N GLN A 141 22.65 -8.21 -15.20
CA GLN A 141 21.55 -8.76 -16.00
C GLN A 141 20.28 -7.92 -15.83
N GLU A 142 19.34 -8.16 -16.73
CA GLU A 142 17.97 -7.66 -16.61
C GLU A 142 17.00 -8.84 -16.59
N LYS A 143 16.14 -8.88 -15.58
CA LYS A 143 15.12 -9.90 -15.43
C LYS A 143 13.78 -9.31 -15.79
N LYS A 144 13.05 -9.97 -16.66
CA LYS A 144 11.67 -9.65 -16.99
C LYS A 144 10.76 -10.66 -16.31
N THR A 145 9.81 -10.19 -15.56
CA THR A 145 8.78 -10.99 -14.89
C THR A 145 7.42 -10.43 -15.25
N HIS A 146 6.39 -11.28 -15.20
CA HIS A 146 5.03 -10.84 -15.45
C HIS A 146 4.24 -10.96 -14.16
N THR A 147 3.39 -9.96 -13.87
CA THR A 147 2.40 -10.03 -12.79
C THR A 147 1.28 -10.98 -13.18
N ALA A 148 0.38 -11.28 -12.24
CA ALA A 148 -0.79 -12.11 -12.51
C ALA A 148 -1.74 -11.48 -13.54
N SER A 149 -1.74 -10.15 -13.67
CA SER A 149 -2.50 -9.42 -14.71
C SER A 149 -1.81 -9.36 -16.07
N GLY A 150 -0.56 -9.87 -16.18
CA GLY A 150 0.22 -9.86 -17.42
C GLY A 150 1.11 -8.63 -17.61
N LEU A 151 1.20 -7.70 -16.65
CA LEU A 151 2.14 -6.57 -16.75
C LEU A 151 3.58 -7.08 -16.70
N GLU A 152 4.40 -6.70 -17.69
CA GLU A 152 5.84 -6.96 -17.69
C GLU A 152 6.56 -5.97 -16.75
N ILE A 153 7.31 -6.51 -15.79
CA ILE A 153 8.18 -5.76 -14.89
C ILE A 153 9.64 -6.07 -15.24
N ALA A 154 10.38 -5.03 -15.61
CA ALA A 154 11.81 -5.12 -15.89
C ALA A 154 12.63 -4.79 -14.63
N THR A 155 13.40 -5.74 -14.14
CA THR A 155 14.24 -5.59 -12.95
C THR A 155 15.70 -5.73 -13.32
N SER A 156 16.46 -4.64 -13.18
CA SER A 156 17.92 -4.64 -13.35
C SER A 156 18.58 -5.22 -12.10
N VAL A 157 19.55 -6.09 -12.29
CA VAL A 157 20.35 -6.70 -11.22
C VAL A 157 21.73 -6.06 -11.24
N TYR A 158 22.14 -5.51 -10.10
CA TYR A 158 23.48 -4.96 -9.93
C TYR A 158 24.24 -5.75 -8.89
N GLU A 159 25.49 -6.07 -9.16
CA GLU A 159 26.37 -6.87 -8.32
C GLU A 159 27.72 -6.20 -8.12
N CYS A 160 28.24 -6.30 -6.90
CA CYS A 160 29.58 -5.90 -6.57
C CYS A 160 30.50 -7.13 -6.55
N SER A 161 31.45 -7.21 -7.46
CA SER A 161 32.44 -8.31 -7.54
C SER A 161 33.53 -8.20 -6.47
N GLU A 162 33.74 -7.03 -5.87
CA GLU A 162 34.84 -6.73 -4.96
C GLU A 162 34.38 -6.76 -3.49
N CYS A 163 33.68 -7.81 -3.10
CA CYS A 163 33.19 -7.97 -1.72
C CYS A 163 34.12 -8.79 -0.82
N ASP A 164 35.16 -9.39 -1.38
CA ASP A 164 36.09 -10.22 -0.62
C ASP A 164 36.97 -9.38 0.32
N GLY A 165 37.11 -9.82 1.56
CA GLY A 165 37.84 -9.07 2.59
C GLY A 165 37.25 -7.72 2.98
N CYS A 166 36.02 -7.40 2.56
CA CYS A 166 35.39 -6.12 2.89
C CYS A 166 35.05 -6.01 4.38
N PRO A 167 35.55 -4.99 5.11
CA PRO A 167 35.31 -4.83 6.55
C PRO A 167 33.84 -4.49 6.88
N LEU A 168 33.06 -4.06 5.90
CA LEU A 168 31.66 -3.69 6.07
C LEU A 168 30.71 -4.81 5.64
N LYS A 169 31.21 -6.00 5.25
CA LYS A 169 30.44 -7.08 4.64
C LYS A 169 29.25 -7.54 5.49
N GLU A 170 29.46 -7.75 6.79
CA GLU A 170 28.41 -8.17 7.73
C GLU A 170 27.25 -7.16 7.84
N LYS A 171 27.59 -5.86 7.83
CA LYS A 171 26.57 -4.79 7.89
C LYS A 171 25.89 -4.53 6.55
N CYS A 172 26.58 -4.83 5.44
CA CYS A 172 26.12 -4.57 4.08
C CYS A 172 25.28 -5.72 3.52
N ILE A 173 25.66 -6.97 3.79
CA ILE A 173 24.96 -8.16 3.28
C ILE A 173 24.14 -8.79 4.42
N ARG A 174 22.83 -8.60 4.36
CA ARG A 174 21.94 -9.18 5.35
C ARG A 174 21.86 -10.70 5.20
N ALA A 175 21.84 -11.40 6.34
CA ALA A 175 21.52 -12.83 6.39
C ALA A 175 20.04 -13.01 6.04
N CYS A 176 19.74 -13.27 4.78
CA CYS A 176 18.38 -13.49 4.31
C CYS A 176 18.32 -14.81 3.55
N GLY A 177 17.97 -15.90 4.26
CA GLY A 177 17.61 -17.18 3.64
C GLY A 177 18.67 -17.90 2.79
N SER A 178 19.84 -17.32 2.60
CA SER A 178 20.90 -17.91 1.79
C SER A 178 21.64 -19.01 2.56
N LYS A 179 21.81 -20.16 1.93
CA LYS A 179 22.59 -21.27 2.47
C LYS A 179 24.11 -21.08 2.32
N LYS A 180 24.56 -20.09 1.52
CA LYS A 180 25.98 -19.79 1.32
C LYS A 180 26.56 -19.06 2.54
N PRO A 181 27.78 -19.37 2.97
CA PRO A 181 28.46 -18.64 4.02
C PRO A 181 28.68 -17.16 3.61
N LEU A 182 28.82 -16.27 4.57
CA LEU A 182 28.89 -14.82 4.31
C LEU A 182 30.11 -14.47 3.44
N GLU A 183 31.22 -15.18 3.62
CA GLU A 183 32.48 -14.97 2.91
C GLU A 183 32.30 -15.11 1.38
N GLU A 184 31.46 -16.02 0.95
CA GLU A 184 31.19 -16.31 -0.46
C GLU A 184 30.09 -15.42 -1.09
N ARG A 185 29.48 -14.53 -0.30
CA ARG A 185 28.39 -13.69 -0.81
C ARG A 185 28.90 -12.36 -1.33
N HIS A 186 28.31 -11.93 -2.42
CA HIS A 186 28.49 -10.60 -2.99
C HIS A 186 27.24 -9.75 -2.73
N LYS A 187 27.42 -8.43 -2.72
CA LYS A 187 26.30 -7.51 -2.62
C LYS A 187 25.57 -7.47 -3.95
N VAL A 188 24.29 -7.89 -3.92
CA VAL A 188 23.38 -7.85 -5.07
C VAL A 188 22.19 -6.98 -4.71
N ILE A 189 21.77 -6.12 -5.63
CA ILE A 189 20.54 -5.34 -5.52
C ILE A 189 19.68 -5.51 -6.76
N TYR A 190 18.37 -5.51 -6.57
CA TYR A 190 17.35 -5.64 -7.61
C TYR A 190 16.63 -4.29 -7.73
N VAL A 191 16.56 -3.75 -8.93
CA VAL A 191 16.03 -2.41 -9.16
C VAL A 191 15.07 -2.41 -10.35
N SER A 192 13.78 -2.17 -10.11
CA SER A 192 12.92 -1.64 -11.16
C SER A 192 13.11 -0.13 -11.21
N LYS A 193 13.67 0.37 -12.32
CA LYS A 193 13.90 1.82 -12.51
C LYS A 193 12.55 2.55 -12.57
N ARG A 194 11.60 2.00 -13.34
CA ARG A 194 10.24 2.56 -13.44
C ARG A 194 9.59 2.71 -12.07
N PHE A 195 9.61 1.66 -11.27
CA PHE A 195 9.04 1.71 -9.92
C PHE A 195 9.75 2.72 -9.01
N ALA A 196 11.07 2.88 -9.15
CA ALA A 196 11.83 3.87 -8.39
C ALA A 196 11.43 5.31 -8.77
N GLU A 197 11.25 5.60 -10.05
CA GLU A 197 10.80 6.89 -10.58
C GLU A 197 9.36 7.19 -10.16
N GLN A 198 8.46 6.23 -10.30
CA GLN A 198 7.06 6.33 -9.86
C GLN A 198 6.97 6.64 -8.35
N ARG A 199 7.77 5.94 -7.54
CA ARG A 199 7.85 6.16 -6.09
C ARG A 199 8.36 7.56 -5.75
N GLN A 200 9.38 8.05 -6.46
CA GLN A 200 9.91 9.39 -6.25
C GLN A 200 8.88 10.46 -6.61
N ALA A 201 8.19 10.31 -7.74
CA ALA A 201 7.12 11.20 -8.15
C ALA A 201 5.96 11.20 -7.13
N MET A 202 5.59 10.01 -6.62
CA MET A 202 4.55 9.87 -5.62
C MET A 202 4.96 10.51 -4.28
N GLU A 203 6.21 10.38 -3.85
CA GLU A 203 6.72 11.03 -2.63
C GLU A 203 6.59 12.56 -2.71
N ALA A 204 6.92 13.15 -3.85
CA ALA A 204 6.69 14.58 -4.09
C ALA A 204 5.20 14.95 -4.06
N LYS A 205 4.36 14.12 -4.69
CA LYS A 205 2.91 14.32 -4.77
C LYS A 205 2.22 14.28 -3.40
N ILE A 206 2.53 13.28 -2.57
CA ILE A 206 1.95 13.14 -1.22
C ILE A 206 2.47 14.19 -0.22
N SER A 207 3.63 14.78 -0.49
CA SER A 207 4.22 15.85 0.32
C SER A 207 3.72 17.24 -0.05
N SER A 208 2.97 17.37 -1.16
CA SER A 208 2.32 18.62 -1.54
C SER A 208 1.21 19.00 -0.55
N PRO A 209 0.82 20.29 -0.44
CA PRO A 209 -0.30 20.70 0.40
C PRO A 209 -1.59 19.92 0.12
N LYS A 210 -1.94 19.71 -1.16
CA LYS A 210 -3.08 18.88 -1.57
C LYS A 210 -2.92 17.45 -1.09
N GLY A 211 -1.75 16.83 -1.28
CA GLY A 211 -1.48 15.45 -0.86
C GLY A 211 -1.56 15.27 0.64
N CYS A 212 -1.03 16.23 1.41
CA CYS A 212 -1.13 16.21 2.87
C CYS A 212 -2.59 16.29 3.34
N LEU A 213 -3.38 17.20 2.77
CA LEU A 213 -4.80 17.37 3.11
C LEU A 213 -5.61 16.11 2.79
N LEU A 214 -5.41 15.54 1.61
CA LEU A 214 -6.11 14.33 1.17
C LEU A 214 -5.77 13.12 2.07
N ARG A 215 -4.51 12.96 2.45
CA ARG A 215 -4.07 11.87 3.35
C ARG A 215 -4.67 11.97 4.74
N VAL A 216 -4.70 13.19 5.32
CA VAL A 216 -5.34 13.42 6.62
C VAL A 216 -6.83 13.07 6.55
N ASN A 217 -7.51 13.49 5.48
CA ASN A 217 -8.93 13.17 5.31
C ASN A 217 -9.16 11.67 5.08
N CYS A 218 -8.30 10.98 4.34
CA CYS A 218 -8.37 9.53 4.17
C CYS A 218 -8.30 8.81 5.53
N SER A 219 -7.33 9.16 6.39
CA SER A 219 -7.21 8.58 7.72
C SER A 219 -8.48 8.84 8.55
N ILE A 220 -8.98 10.08 8.60
CA ILE A 220 -10.18 10.42 9.37
C ILE A 220 -11.41 9.64 8.87
N GLN A 221 -11.62 9.58 7.56
CA GLN A 221 -12.83 9.00 6.98
C GLN A 221 -12.78 7.46 6.94
N ALA A 222 -11.68 6.88 6.49
CA ALA A 222 -11.59 5.43 6.35
C ALA A 222 -11.40 4.74 7.71
N GLU A 223 -10.44 5.20 8.51
CA GLU A 223 -10.18 4.61 9.83
C GLU A 223 -11.35 4.84 10.79
N GLY A 224 -12.01 6.00 10.72
CA GLY A 224 -13.19 6.31 11.50
C GLY A 224 -14.34 5.33 11.27
N ASN A 225 -14.62 4.99 10.00
CA ASN A 225 -15.64 3.99 9.69
C ASN A 225 -15.29 2.59 10.23
N PHE A 226 -14.03 2.16 10.07
CA PHE A 226 -13.60 0.88 10.62
C PHE A 226 -13.57 0.85 12.13
N ALA A 227 -13.18 1.94 12.79
CA ALA A 227 -13.20 2.04 14.25
C ALA A 227 -14.61 1.92 14.78
N TYR A 228 -15.56 2.63 14.17
CA TYR A 228 -16.97 2.54 14.55
C TYR A 228 -17.51 1.13 14.47
N VAL A 229 -17.28 0.42 13.34
CA VAL A 229 -17.73 -0.97 13.17
C VAL A 229 -17.10 -1.90 14.19
N LYS A 230 -15.78 -1.79 14.42
CA LYS A 230 -15.04 -2.72 15.25
C LYS A 230 -15.14 -2.44 16.75
N GLN A 231 -15.14 -1.16 17.14
CA GLN A 231 -15.09 -0.75 18.54
C GLN A 231 -16.48 -0.45 19.09
N ASP A 232 -17.27 0.37 18.39
CA ASP A 232 -18.57 0.82 18.91
C ASP A 232 -19.66 -0.25 18.69
N LEU A 233 -19.66 -0.94 17.54
CA LEU A 233 -20.62 -2.00 17.24
C LEU A 233 -20.10 -3.40 17.61
N ASP A 234 -18.91 -3.51 18.18
CA ASP A 234 -18.25 -4.79 18.57
C ASP A 234 -18.27 -5.87 17.47
N PHE A 235 -18.17 -5.45 16.21
CA PHE A 235 -18.19 -6.37 15.08
C PHE A 235 -16.86 -7.11 14.98
N ARG A 236 -16.86 -8.35 15.47
CA ARG A 236 -15.65 -9.19 15.58
C ARG A 236 -15.46 -10.15 14.43
N ARG A 237 -16.54 -10.59 13.80
CA ARG A 237 -16.53 -11.58 12.73
C ARG A 237 -17.81 -11.53 11.92
N PHE A 238 -17.73 -11.91 10.67
CA PHE A 238 -18.91 -12.16 9.86
C PHE A 238 -19.73 -13.33 10.39
N LEU A 239 -21.03 -13.18 10.37
CA LEU A 239 -22.01 -14.22 10.73
C LEU A 239 -22.25 -15.16 9.56
N LEU A 240 -22.23 -14.61 8.35
CA LEU A 240 -22.46 -15.33 7.11
C LEU A 240 -21.16 -15.92 6.56
N ARG A 241 -21.27 -16.89 5.67
CA ARG A 241 -20.16 -17.58 5.00
C ARG A 241 -20.31 -17.51 3.50
N GLY A 242 -19.16 -17.48 2.80
CA GLY A 242 -19.09 -17.29 1.36
C GLY A 242 -19.06 -15.82 0.97
N SER A 243 -18.22 -15.49 0.00
CA SER A 243 -17.90 -14.12 -0.41
C SER A 243 -19.13 -13.26 -0.70
N THR A 244 -20.13 -13.82 -1.40
CA THR A 244 -21.38 -13.11 -1.74
C THR A 244 -22.21 -12.75 -0.52
N LYS A 245 -22.34 -13.66 0.44
CA LYS A 245 -23.13 -13.43 1.66
C LYS A 245 -22.40 -12.48 2.61
N VAL A 246 -21.09 -12.62 2.72
CA VAL A 246 -20.22 -11.71 3.48
C VAL A 246 -20.30 -10.30 2.90
N ALA A 247 -20.30 -10.16 1.57
CA ALA A 247 -20.49 -8.87 0.93
C ALA A 247 -21.87 -8.26 1.23
N ALA A 248 -22.93 -9.06 1.23
CA ALA A 248 -24.27 -8.61 1.60
C ALA A 248 -24.33 -8.14 3.06
N GLU A 249 -23.73 -8.90 3.98
CA GLU A 249 -23.64 -8.53 5.40
C GLU A 249 -22.90 -7.19 5.58
N TRP A 250 -21.76 -7.02 4.88
CA TRP A 250 -21.01 -5.77 4.91
C TRP A 250 -21.77 -4.58 4.31
N LEU A 251 -22.53 -4.81 3.23
CA LEU A 251 -23.37 -3.76 2.62
C LEU A 251 -24.46 -3.27 3.59
N LEU A 252 -25.06 -4.15 4.39
CA LEU A 252 -26.01 -3.75 5.42
C LEU A 252 -25.35 -2.87 6.50
N PHE A 253 -24.15 -3.21 6.95
CA PHE A 253 -23.36 -2.34 7.84
C PHE A 253 -23.08 -0.99 7.19
N SER A 254 -22.63 -0.98 5.94
CA SER A 254 -22.34 0.24 5.19
C SER A 254 -23.56 1.14 5.06
N LEU A 255 -24.73 0.57 4.80
CA LEU A 255 -25.98 1.31 4.75
C LEU A 255 -26.34 1.93 6.10
N ALA A 256 -26.26 1.15 7.19
CA ALA A 256 -26.52 1.64 8.55
C ALA A 256 -25.59 2.78 8.94
N LEU A 257 -24.30 2.65 8.64
CA LEU A 257 -23.30 3.70 8.88
C LEU A 257 -23.60 4.96 8.06
N ASN A 258 -23.96 4.81 6.79
CA ASN A 258 -24.29 5.95 5.94
C ASN A 258 -25.53 6.71 6.45
N ILE A 259 -26.55 6.00 6.97
CA ILE A 259 -27.71 6.64 7.61
C ILE A 259 -27.28 7.41 8.86
N LEU A 260 -26.42 6.81 9.69
CA LEU A 260 -25.90 7.46 10.89
C LEU A 260 -25.07 8.72 10.54
N HIS A 261 -24.17 8.62 9.55
CA HIS A 261 -23.38 9.75 9.07
C HIS A 261 -24.27 10.86 8.50
N LEU A 262 -25.30 10.51 7.75
CA LEU A 262 -26.28 11.48 7.24
C LEU A 262 -26.99 12.19 8.40
N HIS A 263 -27.45 11.44 9.40
CA HIS A 263 -28.08 12.01 10.60
C HIS A 263 -27.13 13.00 11.31
N HIS A 264 -25.89 12.60 11.57
CA HIS A 264 -24.89 13.46 12.21
C HIS A 264 -24.59 14.73 11.38
N LYS A 265 -24.50 14.59 10.04
CA LYS A 265 -24.27 15.75 9.15
C LYS A 265 -25.45 16.75 9.18
N ILE A 266 -26.68 16.23 9.24
CA ILE A 266 -27.88 17.07 9.38
C ILE A 266 -27.86 17.81 10.72
N GLN A 267 -27.66 17.09 11.83
CA GLN A 267 -27.64 17.67 13.17
C GLN A 267 -26.54 18.74 13.32
N ASN A 268 -25.38 18.51 12.74
CA ASN A 268 -24.24 19.43 12.83
C ASN A 268 -24.20 20.47 11.69
N ARG A 269 -25.22 20.55 10.83
CA ARG A 269 -25.29 21.47 9.67
C ARG A 269 -24.08 21.37 8.74
N ARG A 270 -23.57 20.15 8.50
CA ARG A 270 -22.39 19.86 7.68
C ARG A 270 -22.72 19.17 6.34
N LEU A 271 -23.95 19.28 5.88
CA LEU A 271 -24.30 18.81 4.54
C LEU A 271 -23.49 19.57 3.49
N GLY A 272 -22.88 18.86 2.54
CA GLY A 272 -22.04 19.45 1.48
C GLY A 272 -20.58 19.74 1.88
N SER A 273 -20.15 19.40 3.13
CA SER A 273 -18.73 19.47 3.48
C SER A 273 -18.01 18.19 3.05
N ASP A 274 -17.10 18.30 2.09
CA ASP A 274 -16.41 17.12 1.52
C ASP A 274 -15.10 16.80 2.22
N LEU A 275 -14.34 17.82 2.60
CA LEU A 275 -13.05 17.65 3.28
C LEU A 275 -13.04 18.36 4.63
N LYS A 276 -12.40 17.72 5.60
CA LYS A 276 -12.08 18.33 6.90
C LYS A 276 -10.75 19.04 6.77
N ILE A 277 -10.77 20.37 6.94
CA ILE A 277 -9.56 21.20 6.90
C ILE A 277 -9.06 21.35 8.34
N PRO A 278 -7.93 20.72 8.72
CA PRO A 278 -7.35 20.91 10.04
C PRO A 278 -6.94 22.37 10.26
N SER A 279 -7.04 22.86 11.50
CA SER A 279 -6.65 24.24 11.86
C SER A 279 -5.18 24.57 11.58
N SER A 280 -4.33 23.56 11.40
CA SER A 280 -2.92 23.68 11.05
C SER A 280 -2.65 23.91 9.55
N PHE A 281 -3.69 23.83 8.69
CA PHE A 281 -3.53 24.04 7.25
C PHE A 281 -3.71 25.51 6.88
N PRO A 282 -2.88 26.04 5.94
CA PRO A 282 -3.03 27.41 5.49
C PRO A 282 -4.40 27.64 4.84
N ALA A 283 -5.03 28.77 5.15
CA ALA A 283 -6.27 29.20 4.54
C ALA A 283 -6.02 29.48 3.05
N GLY A 284 -6.73 28.76 2.17
CA GLY A 284 -6.66 29.01 0.72
C GLY A 284 -6.31 27.79 -0.16
N LEU A 285 -6.54 26.57 0.32
CA LEU A 285 -6.51 25.33 -0.48
C LEU A 285 -7.91 24.96 -0.96
#